data_3f1105474f8ffca6c5830d0f72adb0d6
#
_entry.id   3f1105474f8ffca6c5830d0f72adb0d6
#
_cell.length_a   1.000
_cell.length_b   1.000
_cell.length_c   1.000
_cell.angle_alpha   90.00
_cell.angle_beta   90.00
_cell.angle_gamma   90.00
#
_symmetry.space_group_name_H-M   'P 1'
#
loop_
_entity.id
_entity.type
_entity.pdbx_description
1 polymer ?
#
loop_
_entity_poly.entity_id
_entity_poly.type
_entity_poly.pdbx_seq_one_letter_code
_entity_poly.pdbx_strand_id
1 'polypeptide(L)'
;MSQVVEPAIETFAQIKVIGVGGAGGAAINRMVEAGVEGVEFIAINTDAQALHHSKAKIKLHIGKETTKGLGAGADPALGQKAAEESLDEIRKAIEGADMVFVTLGAGGKEGNKSISKSIKPTTTV
;
A
#
# COMPACT_ATOMS: atom_id res chain seq x y z
N MET A 1 -23.27 19.40 -31.52
CA MET A 1 -22.99 19.19 -31.08
C MET A 1 -22.33 18.99 -30.65
N SER A 2 -22.09 18.98 -30.46
CA SER A 2 -21.54 18.81 -29.99
C SER A 2 -20.93 18.28 -29.47
N GLN A 3 -20.62 18.16 -29.13
CA GLN A 3 -20.19 17.71 -28.56
C GLN A 3 -19.65 17.22 -27.93
N VAL A 4 -19.65 17.06 -27.81
CA VAL A 4 -19.08 16.75 -27.08
C VAL A 4 -18.36 15.99 -26.84
N VAL A 5 -17.92 15.83 -26.66
CA VAL A 5 -17.15 15.16 -26.35
C VAL A 5 -16.23 14.90 -25.74
N GLU A 6 -15.81 15.13 -25.47
CA GLU A 6 -14.93 14.97 -24.81
C GLU A 6 -14.74 14.02 -23.83
N PRO A 7 -15.58 13.19 -23.26
CA PRO A 7 -15.24 12.22 -22.22
C PRO A 7 -14.14 11.30 -22.61
N ALA A 8 -14.05 11.03 -23.87
CA ALA A 8 -13.02 10.13 -24.33
C ALA A 8 -11.63 10.68 -24.12
N ILE A 9 -11.53 11.96 -23.90
CA ILE A 9 -10.22 12.58 -23.70
C ILE A 9 -9.96 12.91 -22.26
N GLU A 10 -10.92 12.72 -21.40
CA GLU A 10 -10.67 12.96 -20.00
C GLU A 10 -9.72 11.93 -19.46
N THR A 11 -8.74 12.39 -18.71
CA THR A 11 -7.86 11.50 -17.98
C THR A 11 -8.20 11.61 -16.51
N PHE A 12 -8.37 10.48 -15.88
CA PHE A 12 -8.63 10.45 -14.45
C PHE A 12 -7.33 10.23 -13.71
N ALA A 13 -7.21 10.83 -12.54
CA ALA A 13 -6.04 10.63 -11.71
C ALA A 13 -5.94 9.16 -11.31
N GLN A 14 -4.75 8.62 -11.38
CA GLN A 14 -4.47 7.26 -10.91
C GLN A 14 -4.14 7.34 -9.44
N ILE A 15 -5.10 6.95 -8.62
CA ILE A 15 -4.97 7.05 -7.17
C ILE A 15 -4.75 5.66 -6.60
N LYS A 16 -3.72 5.52 -5.79
CA LYS A 16 -3.43 4.26 -5.11
C LYS A 16 -3.48 4.47 -3.60
N VAL A 17 -4.05 3.51 -2.91
CA VAL A 17 -4.15 3.54 -1.45
C VAL A 17 -3.39 2.35 -0.92
N ILE A 18 -2.37 2.62 -0.12
CA ILE A 18 -1.52 1.59 0.45
C ILE A 18 -1.85 1.42 1.92
N GLY A 19 -2.15 0.20 2.32
CA GLY A 19 -2.34 -0.13 3.73
C GLY A 19 -1.16 -0.96 4.21
N VAL A 20 -0.45 -0.45 5.21
CA VAL A 20 0.77 -1.07 5.71
C VAL A 20 0.50 -1.73 7.05
N GLY A 21 0.87 -2.99 7.17
CA GLY A 21 0.72 -3.74 8.40
C GLY A 21 -0.72 -4.11 8.70
N GLY A 22 -0.95 -4.59 9.91
CA GLY A 22 -2.28 -5.04 10.32
C GLY A 22 -3.31 -3.92 10.34
N ALA A 23 -2.96 -2.78 10.92
CA ALA A 23 -3.89 -1.66 11.02
C ALA A 23 -4.20 -1.07 9.64
N GLY A 24 -3.17 -0.94 8.79
CA GLY A 24 -3.37 -0.45 7.43
C GLY A 24 -4.22 -1.39 6.61
N GLY A 25 -3.98 -2.69 6.74
CA GLY A 25 -4.78 -3.69 6.05
C GLY A 25 -6.24 -3.66 6.49
N ALA A 26 -6.48 -3.49 7.78
CA ALA A 26 -7.85 -3.38 8.30
C ALA A 26 -8.54 -2.13 7.75
N ALA A 27 -7.82 -1.02 7.65
CA ALA A 27 -8.38 0.20 7.08
C ALA A 27 -8.77 -0.01 5.62
N ILE A 28 -7.92 -0.68 4.85
CA ILE A 28 -8.24 -0.99 3.45
C ILE A 28 -9.49 -1.86 3.37
N ASN A 29 -9.59 -2.88 4.20
CA ASN A 29 -10.77 -3.75 4.18
C ASN A 29 -12.04 -2.95 4.44
N ARG A 30 -11.98 -2.00 5.38
CA ARG A 30 -13.13 -1.15 5.66
C ARG A 30 -13.49 -0.28 4.45
N MET A 31 -12.50 0.26 3.75
CA MET A 31 -12.76 1.08 2.58
C MET A 31 -13.38 0.27 1.45
N VAL A 32 -12.87 -0.94 1.22
CA VAL A 32 -13.43 -1.83 0.21
C VAL A 32 -14.88 -2.18 0.56
N GLU A 33 -15.14 -2.51 1.82
CA GLU A 33 -16.48 -2.86 2.27
C GLU A 33 -17.44 -1.68 2.17
N ALA A 34 -16.93 -0.48 2.34
CA ALA A 34 -17.74 0.73 2.23
C ALA A 34 -18.00 1.13 0.77
N GLY A 35 -17.43 0.41 -0.18
CA GLY A 35 -17.67 0.66 -1.59
C GLY A 35 -16.87 1.80 -2.19
N VAL A 36 -15.73 2.14 -1.60
CA VAL A 36 -14.85 3.17 -2.16
C VAL A 36 -14.35 2.71 -3.52
N GLU A 37 -14.57 3.53 -4.53
CA GLU A 37 -14.20 3.21 -5.91
C GLU A 37 -13.26 4.27 -6.47
N GLY A 38 -12.70 3.97 -7.63
CA GLY A 38 -11.83 4.92 -8.32
C GLY A 38 -10.41 4.92 -7.81
N VAL A 39 -10.06 3.99 -6.95
CA VAL A 39 -8.70 3.87 -6.42
C VAL A 39 -8.25 2.42 -6.49
N GLU A 40 -6.94 2.22 -6.52
CA GLU A 40 -6.36 0.90 -6.46
C GLU A 40 -5.83 0.67 -5.06
N PHE A 41 -6.26 -0.43 -4.43
CA PHE A 41 -5.85 -0.75 -3.07
C PHE A 41 -4.67 -1.71 -3.09
N ILE A 42 -3.67 -1.42 -2.28
CA ILE A 42 -2.47 -2.23 -2.15
C ILE A 42 -2.26 -2.52 -0.66
N ALA A 43 -2.26 -3.79 -0.29
CA ALA A 43 -1.96 -4.19 1.09
C ALA A 43 -0.52 -4.67 1.16
N ILE A 44 0.21 -4.15 2.13
CA ILE A 44 1.62 -4.51 2.34
C ILE A 44 1.76 -5.05 3.76
N ASN A 45 2.34 -6.22 3.88
CA ASN A 45 2.53 -6.81 5.20
C ASN A 45 3.68 -7.80 5.15
N THR A 46 4.29 -8.01 6.30
CA THR A 46 5.27 -9.07 6.49
C THR A 46 4.60 -10.40 6.85
N ASP A 47 3.34 -10.36 7.27
CA ASP A 47 2.59 -11.52 7.68
C ASP A 47 1.73 -12.02 6.51
N ALA A 48 2.06 -13.21 6.02
CA ALA A 48 1.37 -13.79 4.88
C ALA A 48 -0.10 -14.08 5.19
N GLN A 49 -0.41 -14.49 6.41
CA GLN A 49 -1.80 -14.78 6.78
C GLN A 49 -2.66 -13.54 6.80
N ALA A 50 -2.11 -12.42 7.29
CA ALA A 50 -2.83 -11.16 7.27
C ALA A 50 -3.18 -10.76 5.83
N LEU A 51 -2.25 -10.97 4.90
CA LEU A 51 -2.50 -10.68 3.50
C LEU A 51 -3.56 -11.59 2.89
N HIS A 52 -3.60 -12.84 3.34
CA HIS A 52 -4.60 -13.78 2.86
C HIS A 52 -6.01 -13.27 3.13
N HIS A 53 -6.20 -12.57 4.23
CA HIS A 53 -7.51 -12.04 4.62
C HIS A 53 -7.76 -10.62 4.09
N SER A 54 -6.79 -10.05 3.38
CA SER A 54 -6.94 -8.70 2.85
C SER A 54 -7.91 -8.68 1.67
N LYS A 55 -8.69 -7.62 1.58
CA LYS A 55 -9.60 -7.40 0.45
C LYS A 55 -8.96 -6.55 -0.65
N ALA A 56 -7.71 -6.17 -0.48
CA ALA A 56 -6.98 -5.42 -1.50
C ALA A 56 -6.76 -6.29 -2.73
N LYS A 57 -6.82 -5.67 -3.89
CA LYS A 57 -6.57 -6.37 -5.14
C LYS A 57 -5.10 -6.72 -5.30
N ILE A 58 -4.23 -5.83 -4.84
CA ILE A 58 -2.79 -6.04 -4.89
C ILE A 58 -2.29 -6.27 -3.48
N LYS A 59 -1.52 -7.33 -3.32
CA LYS A 59 -0.98 -7.72 -2.02
C LYS A 59 0.51 -7.92 -2.15
N LEU A 60 1.28 -7.21 -1.33
CA LEU A 60 2.73 -7.32 -1.33
C LEU A 60 3.19 -7.93 0.00
N HIS A 61 3.71 -9.13 -0.10
CA HIS A 61 4.31 -9.80 1.05
C HIS A 61 5.78 -9.40 1.09
N ILE A 62 6.11 -8.48 1.99
CA ILE A 62 7.46 -7.94 2.07
C ILE A 62 8.27 -8.65 3.15
N GLY A 63 9.59 -8.56 3.02
CA GLY A 63 10.49 -9.07 4.03
C GLY A 63 10.45 -10.58 4.19
N LYS A 64 10.23 -11.31 3.11
CA LYS A 64 10.13 -12.77 3.16
C LYS A 64 11.37 -13.41 3.75
N GLU A 65 12.53 -12.92 3.37
CA GLU A 65 13.79 -13.46 3.89
C GLU A 65 14.01 -13.03 5.34
N THR A 66 13.69 -11.76 5.63
CA THR A 66 13.92 -11.20 6.96
C THR A 66 13.02 -11.85 8.01
N THR A 67 11.76 -12.08 7.68
CA THR A 67 10.79 -12.58 8.67
C THR A 67 10.42 -14.03 8.48
N LYS A 68 10.85 -14.66 7.39
CA LYS A 68 10.49 -16.05 7.03
C LYS A 68 8.98 -16.24 6.94
N GLY A 69 8.27 -15.16 6.61
CA GLY A 69 6.83 -15.20 6.45
C GLY A 69 6.03 -15.13 7.74
N LEU A 70 6.71 -14.97 8.87
CA LEU A 70 6.04 -14.99 10.18
C LEU A 70 5.62 -13.61 10.69
N GLY A 71 5.94 -12.56 9.93
CA GLY A 71 5.64 -11.21 10.35
C GLY A 71 6.72 -10.62 11.23
N ALA A 72 6.65 -9.32 11.43
CA ALA A 72 7.64 -8.60 12.21
C ALA A 72 7.34 -8.59 13.70
N GLY A 73 6.16 -9.02 14.10
CA GLY A 73 5.77 -9.12 15.51
C GLY A 73 5.86 -7.80 16.25
N ALA A 74 5.56 -6.69 15.58
CA ALA A 74 5.65 -5.34 16.14
C ALA A 74 7.08 -4.93 16.50
N ASP A 75 8.08 -5.63 16.00
CA ASP A 75 9.49 -5.27 16.16
C ASP A 75 9.86 -4.22 15.10
N PRO A 76 10.14 -2.96 15.50
CA PRO A 76 10.41 -1.91 14.52
C PRO A 76 11.65 -2.17 13.67
N ALA A 77 12.68 -2.76 14.25
CA ALA A 77 13.91 -3.02 13.50
C ALA A 77 13.66 -4.08 12.44
N LEU A 78 12.91 -5.11 12.76
CA LEU A 78 12.58 -6.17 11.82
C LEU A 78 11.66 -5.64 10.72
N GLY A 79 10.70 -4.79 11.09
CA GLY A 79 9.83 -4.15 10.12
C GLY A 79 10.59 -3.27 9.15
N GLN A 80 11.55 -2.52 9.64
CA GLN A 80 12.39 -1.67 8.79
C GLN A 80 13.18 -2.51 7.79
N LYS A 81 13.80 -3.58 8.26
CA LYS A 81 14.57 -4.48 7.40
C LYS A 81 13.69 -5.10 6.32
N ALA A 82 12.50 -5.52 6.72
CA ALA A 82 11.56 -6.11 5.77
C ALA A 82 11.18 -5.13 4.67
N ALA A 83 10.92 -3.88 5.05
CA ALA A 83 10.58 -2.85 4.08
C ALA A 83 11.74 -2.57 3.15
N GLU A 84 12.95 -2.48 3.68
CA GLU A 84 14.14 -2.22 2.86
C GLU A 84 14.43 -3.35 1.90
N GLU A 85 14.23 -4.57 2.33
CA GLU A 85 14.41 -5.74 1.48
C GLU A 85 13.51 -5.70 0.25
N SER A 86 12.33 -5.12 0.39
CA SER A 86 11.30 -5.17 -0.64
C SER A 86 11.02 -3.81 -1.29
N LEU A 87 11.94 -2.86 -1.17
CA LEU A 87 11.72 -1.51 -1.72
C LEU A 87 11.38 -1.52 -3.21
N ASP A 88 12.05 -2.37 -3.99
CA ASP A 88 11.81 -2.40 -5.43
C ASP A 88 10.40 -2.88 -5.75
N GLU A 89 9.90 -3.85 -5.00
CA GLU A 89 8.54 -4.32 -5.17
C GLU A 89 7.52 -3.22 -4.85
N ILE A 90 7.80 -2.47 -3.79
CA ILE A 90 6.91 -1.38 -3.38
C ILE A 90 6.91 -0.29 -4.45
N ARG A 91 8.08 0.08 -4.96
CA ARG A 91 8.19 1.09 -6.00
C ARG A 91 7.43 0.69 -7.25
N LYS A 92 7.54 -0.56 -7.65
CA LYS A 92 6.81 -1.06 -8.82
C LYS A 92 5.30 -0.99 -8.61
N ALA A 93 4.85 -1.26 -7.41
CA ALA A 93 3.42 -1.27 -7.12
C ALA A 93 2.80 0.12 -7.24
N ILE A 94 3.57 1.16 -6.97
CA ILE A 94 3.06 2.54 -7.04
C ILE A 94 3.38 3.23 -8.36
N GLU A 95 4.06 2.54 -9.27
CA GLU A 95 4.44 3.11 -10.55
C GLU A 95 3.20 3.56 -11.32
N GLY A 96 3.28 4.76 -11.87
CA GLY A 96 2.16 5.31 -12.63
C GLY A 96 1.09 6.01 -11.81
N ALA A 97 1.24 6.02 -10.48
CA ALA A 97 0.25 6.70 -9.64
C ALA A 97 0.44 8.21 -9.71
N ASP A 98 -0.66 8.93 -9.82
CA ASP A 98 -0.65 10.39 -9.70
C ASP A 98 -0.68 10.81 -8.24
N MET A 99 -1.28 9.98 -7.39
CA MET A 99 -1.41 10.27 -5.98
C MET A 99 -1.39 8.95 -5.20
N VAL A 100 -0.68 8.93 -4.10
CA VAL A 100 -0.61 7.76 -3.23
C VAL A 100 -0.98 8.16 -1.82
N PHE A 101 -1.99 7.49 -1.27
CA PHE A 101 -2.36 7.64 0.13
C PHE A 101 -1.81 6.44 0.89
N VAL A 102 -1.23 6.70 2.05
CA VAL A 102 -0.67 5.64 2.87
C VAL A 102 -1.39 5.63 4.22
N THR A 103 -1.94 4.49 4.58
CA THR A 103 -2.53 4.30 5.90
C THR A 103 -1.71 3.26 6.65
N LEU A 104 -1.39 3.56 7.89
CA LEU A 104 -0.52 2.72 8.70
C LEU A 104 -0.82 2.92 10.17
N GLY A 105 -0.45 1.92 10.96
CA GLY A 105 -0.59 2.02 12.41
C GLY A 105 0.68 2.52 13.06
N ALA A 106 0.59 2.89 14.32
CA ALA A 106 1.72 3.44 15.06
C ALA A 106 2.76 2.38 15.42
N GLY A 107 2.38 1.11 15.39
CA GLY A 107 3.24 0.02 15.90
C GLY A 107 4.46 -0.29 15.08
N GLY A 108 4.48 -0.04 13.79
CA GLY A 108 5.61 -0.38 12.93
C GLY A 108 6.38 0.84 12.46
N LYS A 109 6.72 1.73 13.36
CA LYS A 109 7.26 3.04 13.01
C LYS A 109 8.43 3.04 12.02
N GLU A 110 9.42 2.21 12.26
CA GLU A 110 10.61 2.24 11.40
C GLU A 110 10.34 1.68 10.01
N GLY A 111 9.59 0.60 9.92
CA GLY A 111 9.18 0.08 8.62
C GLY A 111 8.31 1.05 7.87
N ASN A 112 7.41 1.73 8.58
CA ASN A 112 6.54 2.73 7.98
C ASN A 112 7.32 3.90 7.43
N LYS A 113 8.36 4.34 8.14
CA LYS A 113 9.23 5.41 7.65
C LYS A 113 9.93 5.03 6.36
N SER A 114 10.44 3.82 6.28
CA SER A 114 11.11 3.34 5.07
C SER A 114 10.17 3.34 3.88
N ILE A 115 8.94 2.88 4.09
CA ILE A 115 7.94 2.86 3.03
C ILE A 115 7.59 4.28 2.61
N SER A 116 7.37 5.17 3.57
CA SER A 116 7.07 6.57 3.27
C SER A 116 8.17 7.22 2.45
N LYS A 117 9.42 6.94 2.78
CA LYS A 117 10.54 7.49 2.02
C LYS A 117 10.55 6.99 0.58
N SER A 118 10.21 5.74 0.36
CA SER A 118 10.27 5.16 -0.97
C SER A 118 9.20 5.70 -1.91
N ILE A 119 8.11 6.25 -1.39
CA ILE A 119 7.02 6.75 -2.23
C ILE A 119 7.03 8.27 -2.39
N LYS A 120 8.00 8.96 -1.82
CA LYS A 120 8.16 10.38 -2.11
C LYS A 120 8.58 10.56 -3.56
N PRO A 121 8.20 11.65 -4.22
CA PRO A 121 7.48 12.81 -3.74
C PRO A 121 5.96 12.74 -3.93
N THR A 122 5.42 11.65 -4.36
CA THR A 122 4.01 11.52 -4.69
C THR A 122 3.13 11.25 -3.48
N THR A 123 3.72 11.16 -2.30
CA THR A 123 3.01 10.72 -1.10
C THR A 123 2.08 11.77 -0.55
N THR A 124 0.88 11.33 -0.22
CA THR A 124 -0.08 12.11 0.58
C THR A 124 -0.63 11.18 1.64
N VAL A 125 -0.67 11.64 2.85
CA VAL A 125 -1.11 10.78 3.96
C VAL A 125 -2.44 11.24 4.52
#